data_cacf18dd8f8ef64ef645788a11d9e0a6
#
_entry.id   cacf18dd8f8ef64ef645788a11d9e0a6
#
_cell.length_a   1.000
_cell.length_b   1.000
_cell.length_c   1.000
_cell.angle_alpha   90.00
_cell.angle_beta   90.00
_cell.angle_gamma   90.00
#
_symmetry.space_group_name_H-M   'P 1'
#
loop_
_entity.id
_entity.type
_entity.pdbx_description
1 polymer ?
#
loop_
_entity_poly.entity_id
_entity_poly.type
_entity_poly.pdbx_seq_one_letter_code
_entity_poly.pdbx_strand_id
1 'polypeptide(L)'
;MKWEKLIKEFKNYLIIERNLSKNTIDSYLFDIEKLKSFLSSKDLKINPLKINESIAKEFVYQISNEVKSSTQARIISGIKRFYDYIILEELIDKNPFQNIETPKIGNKLPITLTTKEIDKIINSIDSSSKNNLRNTAIVEVLYSCGLRVSELITLKVSDLFFKESVIKVTGKGNKERFVPISNEAKNYIDNYIIEKRNSQKIKKGHEDTLFINERGSGLTRVMIYLIINDLNKKADIKKKIGPHTFRHSFATHLLENGADLITIQNMLGHENIVTTERYLHVNKKHLVESITKFHPRNNM
;
A
#
# COMPACT_ATOMS: atom_id res chain seq x y z
N MET A 1 -26.05 26.46 -2.98
CA MET A 1 -24.74 26.34 -3.61
C MET A 1 -24.72 25.03 -4.42
N LYS A 2 -24.09 25.00 -5.60
CA LYS A 2 -24.09 23.79 -6.48
C LYS A 2 -23.03 22.78 -5.98
N TRP A 3 -23.31 21.50 -6.20
CA TRP A 3 -22.40 20.40 -5.84
C TRP A 3 -20.98 20.60 -6.39
N GLU A 4 -20.87 21.00 -7.64
CA GLU A 4 -19.59 21.16 -8.35
C GLU A 4 -18.68 22.20 -7.66
N LYS A 5 -19.27 23.29 -7.19
CA LYS A 5 -18.52 24.35 -6.50
C LYS A 5 -17.97 23.85 -5.18
N LEU A 6 -18.83 23.24 -4.33
CA LEU A 6 -18.42 22.72 -3.02
C LEU A 6 -17.38 21.59 -3.13
N ILE A 7 -17.55 20.68 -4.09
CA ILE A 7 -16.58 19.60 -4.34
C ILE A 7 -15.22 20.18 -4.74
N LYS A 8 -15.21 21.21 -5.58
CA LYS A 8 -13.97 21.88 -6.00
C LYS A 8 -13.28 22.60 -4.82
N GLU A 9 -14.04 23.30 -4.02
CA GLU A 9 -13.54 24.00 -2.82
C GLU A 9 -13.00 22.99 -1.80
N PHE A 10 -13.73 21.93 -1.50
CA PHE A 10 -13.28 20.85 -0.64
C PHE A 10 -12.00 20.20 -1.15
N LYS A 11 -11.90 19.95 -2.46
CA LYS A 11 -10.66 19.43 -3.07
C LYS A 11 -9.47 20.34 -2.82
N ASN A 12 -9.65 21.65 -2.98
CA ASN A 12 -8.61 22.65 -2.72
C ASN A 12 -8.20 22.67 -1.24
N TYR A 13 -9.16 22.64 -0.33
CA TYR A 13 -8.93 22.51 1.12
C TYR A 13 -8.07 21.26 1.44
N LEU A 14 -8.42 20.09 0.86
CA LEU A 14 -7.68 18.85 1.08
C LEU A 14 -6.24 18.92 0.55
N ILE A 15 -6.01 19.64 -0.55
CA ILE A 15 -4.68 19.83 -1.14
C ILE A 15 -3.86 20.83 -0.31
N ILE A 16 -4.38 22.02 -0.11
CA ILE A 16 -3.63 23.18 0.39
C ILE A 16 -3.49 23.13 1.91
N GLU A 17 -4.60 22.94 2.62
CA GLU A 17 -4.59 23.03 4.08
C GLU A 17 -4.30 21.69 4.76
N ARG A 18 -4.79 20.58 4.18
CA ARG A 18 -4.61 19.25 4.76
C ARG A 18 -3.42 18.48 4.17
N ASN A 19 -2.82 18.98 3.10
CA ASN A 19 -1.67 18.37 2.40
C ASN A 19 -1.84 16.84 2.19
N LEU A 20 -3.05 16.42 1.78
CA LEU A 20 -3.35 15.00 1.61
C LEU A 20 -2.83 14.47 0.28
N SER A 21 -2.51 13.17 0.26
CA SER A 21 -2.09 12.51 -0.98
C SER A 21 -3.22 12.50 -2.02
N LYS A 22 -2.85 12.56 -3.31
CA LYS A 22 -3.80 12.48 -4.43
C LYS A 22 -4.77 11.29 -4.28
N ASN A 23 -4.27 10.11 -3.93
CA ASN A 23 -5.12 8.92 -3.77
C ASN A 23 -6.17 9.07 -2.66
N THR A 24 -5.82 9.76 -1.56
CA THR A 24 -6.76 10.04 -0.47
C THR A 24 -7.83 11.01 -0.92
N ILE A 25 -7.43 12.08 -1.62
CA ILE A 25 -8.33 13.08 -2.18
C ILE A 25 -9.30 12.42 -3.17
N ASP A 26 -8.78 11.66 -4.14
CA ASP A 26 -9.60 10.96 -5.14
C ASP A 26 -10.60 9.99 -4.48
N SER A 27 -10.21 9.35 -3.37
CA SER A 27 -11.11 8.47 -2.60
C SER A 27 -12.26 9.26 -1.98
N TYR A 28 -11.99 10.41 -1.34
CA TYR A 28 -13.04 11.25 -0.77
C TYR A 28 -13.97 11.83 -1.83
N LEU A 29 -13.42 12.28 -2.96
CA LEU A 29 -14.24 12.77 -4.07
C LEU A 29 -15.15 11.68 -4.64
N PHE A 30 -14.64 10.46 -4.77
CA PHE A 30 -15.43 9.31 -5.20
C PHE A 30 -16.58 9.00 -4.23
N ASP A 31 -16.35 9.12 -2.92
CA ASP A 31 -17.37 8.89 -1.90
C ASP A 31 -18.49 9.94 -1.99
N ILE A 32 -18.14 11.21 -2.24
CA ILE A 32 -19.11 12.29 -2.43
C ILE A 32 -19.91 12.09 -3.74
N GLU A 33 -19.26 11.67 -4.83
CA GLU A 33 -19.97 11.36 -6.08
C GLU A 33 -20.95 10.18 -5.92
N LYS A 34 -20.65 9.20 -5.06
CA LYS A 34 -21.62 8.15 -4.71
C LYS A 34 -22.87 8.71 -4.06
N LEU A 35 -22.71 9.64 -3.10
CA LEU A 35 -23.85 10.32 -2.47
C LEU A 35 -24.68 11.13 -3.49
N LYS A 36 -24.00 11.86 -4.37
CA LYS A 36 -24.64 12.62 -5.45
C LYS A 36 -25.41 11.71 -6.42
N SER A 37 -24.82 10.59 -6.80
CA SER A 37 -25.46 9.60 -7.67
C SER A 37 -26.70 8.98 -7.02
N PHE A 38 -26.65 8.68 -5.72
CA PHE A 38 -27.80 8.22 -4.95
C PHE A 38 -28.96 9.22 -4.98
N LEU A 39 -28.68 10.50 -4.77
CA LEU A 39 -29.72 11.54 -4.83
C LEU A 39 -30.33 11.64 -6.24
N SER A 40 -29.49 11.56 -7.27
CA SER A 40 -29.94 11.59 -8.66
C SER A 40 -30.81 10.38 -9.03
N SER A 41 -30.52 9.19 -8.53
CA SER A 41 -31.29 7.97 -8.76
C SER A 41 -32.71 8.03 -8.14
N LYS A 42 -32.89 8.92 -7.17
CA LYS A 42 -34.18 9.16 -6.49
C LYS A 42 -34.92 10.39 -7.04
N ASP A 43 -34.44 10.97 -8.16
CA ASP A 43 -34.92 12.26 -8.68
C ASP A 43 -34.87 13.43 -7.68
N LEU A 44 -34.05 13.29 -6.64
CA LEU A 44 -33.88 14.29 -5.61
C LEU A 44 -32.82 15.32 -6.04
N LYS A 45 -33.27 16.44 -6.63
CA LYS A 45 -32.41 17.59 -6.94
C LYS A 45 -32.08 18.42 -5.69
N ILE A 46 -31.51 17.75 -4.68
CA ILE A 46 -31.23 18.36 -3.37
C ILE A 46 -29.85 19.04 -3.39
N ASN A 47 -29.80 20.26 -2.89
CA ASN A 47 -28.56 20.97 -2.59
C ASN A 47 -27.80 20.23 -1.45
N PRO A 48 -26.47 20.07 -1.53
CA PRO A 48 -25.69 19.43 -0.46
C PRO A 48 -25.93 20.02 0.93
N LEU A 49 -26.21 21.34 1.02
CA LEU A 49 -26.51 22.01 2.30
C LEU A 49 -27.90 21.70 2.89
N LYS A 50 -28.76 21.03 2.11
CA LYS A 50 -30.12 20.65 2.53
C LYS A 50 -30.30 19.17 2.82
N ILE A 51 -29.22 18.41 2.80
CA ILE A 51 -29.26 17.02 3.22
C ILE A 51 -29.46 16.95 4.72
N ASN A 52 -30.44 16.17 5.13
CA ASN A 52 -30.75 15.93 6.53
C ASN A 52 -30.38 14.49 6.96
N GLU A 53 -30.53 14.22 8.25
CA GLU A 53 -30.20 12.89 8.81
C GLU A 53 -31.03 11.75 8.21
N SER A 54 -32.29 12.02 7.82
CA SER A 54 -33.15 11.00 7.18
C SER A 54 -32.58 10.56 5.82
N ILE A 55 -32.19 11.51 4.98
CA ILE A 55 -31.57 11.22 3.68
C ILE A 55 -30.21 10.54 3.87
N ALA A 56 -29.44 10.96 4.87
CA ALA A 56 -28.16 10.32 5.19
C ALA A 56 -28.34 8.85 5.63
N LYS A 57 -29.36 8.53 6.44
CA LYS A 57 -29.69 7.17 6.84
C LYS A 57 -30.14 6.32 5.65
N GLU A 58 -30.97 6.87 4.77
CA GLU A 58 -31.43 6.17 3.56
C GLU A 58 -30.29 5.84 2.61
N PHE A 59 -29.37 6.79 2.40
CA PHE A 59 -28.14 6.53 1.64
C PHE A 59 -27.30 5.41 2.25
N VAL A 60 -27.09 5.46 3.56
CA VAL A 60 -26.27 4.44 4.27
C VAL A 60 -26.92 3.06 4.21
N TYR A 61 -28.24 3.00 4.30
CA TYR A 61 -29.00 1.75 4.10
C TYR A 61 -28.83 1.20 2.69
N GLN A 62 -28.93 2.04 1.65
CA GLN A 62 -28.73 1.59 0.28
C GLN A 62 -27.31 1.04 0.05
N ILE A 63 -26.27 1.79 0.45
CA ILE A 63 -24.89 1.31 0.25
C ILE A 63 -24.56 0.06 1.08
N SER A 64 -25.26 -0.20 2.17
CA SER A 64 -25.08 -1.44 2.95
C SER A 64 -25.40 -2.71 2.17
N ASN A 65 -26.30 -2.61 1.19
CA ASN A 65 -26.67 -3.72 0.30
C ASN A 65 -25.73 -3.84 -0.91
N GLU A 66 -24.99 -2.78 -1.24
CA GLU A 66 -24.13 -2.75 -2.43
C GLU A 66 -22.66 -3.11 -2.14
N VAL A 67 -22.17 -2.80 -0.93
CA VAL A 67 -20.74 -2.91 -0.60
C VAL A 67 -20.50 -3.63 0.72
N LYS A 68 -19.27 -4.14 0.89
CA LYS A 68 -18.84 -4.75 2.16
C LYS A 68 -18.79 -3.72 3.30
N SER A 69 -19.01 -4.15 4.53
CA SER A 69 -18.99 -3.31 5.74
C SER A 69 -17.75 -2.42 5.86
N SER A 70 -16.56 -2.91 5.50
CA SER A 70 -15.34 -2.11 5.51
C SER A 70 -15.35 -0.97 4.47
N THR A 71 -15.92 -1.21 3.30
CA THR A 71 -16.09 -0.20 2.25
C THR A 71 -17.15 0.81 2.66
N GLN A 72 -18.26 0.36 3.24
CA GLN A 72 -19.32 1.22 3.78
C GLN A 72 -18.77 2.16 4.86
N ALA A 73 -18.01 1.64 5.83
CA ALA A 73 -17.39 2.46 6.89
C ALA A 73 -16.46 3.52 6.30
N ARG A 74 -15.68 3.17 5.27
CA ARG A 74 -14.79 4.12 4.57
C ARG A 74 -15.59 5.22 3.88
N ILE A 75 -16.66 4.87 3.15
CA ILE A 75 -17.53 5.83 2.46
C ILE A 75 -18.17 6.80 3.46
N ILE A 76 -18.75 6.29 4.55
CA ILE A 76 -19.33 7.11 5.61
C ILE A 76 -18.28 8.09 6.16
N SER A 77 -17.06 7.61 6.43
CA SER A 77 -15.98 8.47 6.94
C SER A 77 -15.57 9.56 5.94
N GLY A 78 -15.51 9.22 4.64
CA GLY A 78 -15.22 10.21 3.58
C GLY A 78 -16.28 11.31 3.49
N ILE A 79 -17.55 10.92 3.56
CA ILE A 79 -18.67 11.88 3.52
C ILE A 79 -18.73 12.72 4.80
N LYS A 80 -18.49 12.12 5.99
CA LYS A 80 -18.38 12.88 7.23
C LYS A 80 -17.35 14.01 7.11
N ARG A 81 -16.17 13.72 6.53
CA ARG A 81 -15.13 14.74 6.31
C ARG A 81 -15.54 15.86 5.39
N PHE A 82 -16.35 15.56 4.36
CA PHE A 82 -16.90 16.59 3.49
C PHE A 82 -17.87 17.51 4.25
N TYR A 83 -18.74 16.95 5.09
CA TYR A 83 -19.66 17.76 5.90
C TYR A 83 -18.97 18.49 7.05
N ASP A 84 -17.91 17.94 7.62
CA ASP A 84 -17.07 18.64 8.59
C ASP A 84 -16.41 19.89 7.95
N TYR A 85 -15.99 19.78 6.67
CA TYR A 85 -15.50 20.93 5.91
C TYR A 85 -16.62 21.97 5.68
N ILE A 86 -17.83 21.55 5.32
CA ILE A 86 -18.96 22.47 5.10
C ILE A 86 -19.33 23.22 6.41
N ILE A 87 -19.18 22.58 7.56
CA ILE A 87 -19.34 23.25 8.87
C ILE A 87 -18.20 24.25 9.11
N LEU A 88 -16.95 23.86 8.80
CA LEU A 88 -15.78 24.74 8.93
C LEU A 88 -15.94 26.03 8.12
N GLU A 89 -16.57 25.94 6.94
CA GLU A 89 -16.93 27.09 6.10
C GLU A 89 -18.20 27.82 6.55
N GLU A 90 -18.74 27.47 7.72
CA GLU A 90 -19.94 28.07 8.31
C GLU A 90 -21.20 28.06 7.42
N LEU A 91 -21.30 27.07 6.51
CA LEU A 91 -22.39 26.91 5.55
C LEU A 91 -23.57 26.12 6.13
N ILE A 92 -23.33 25.31 7.14
CA ILE A 92 -24.33 24.56 7.92
C ILE A 92 -23.86 24.42 9.37
N ASP A 93 -24.83 24.26 10.30
CA ASP A 93 -24.53 24.15 11.75
C ASP A 93 -24.26 22.71 12.21
N LYS A 94 -24.74 21.72 11.48
CA LYS A 94 -24.66 20.31 11.90
C LYS A 94 -24.33 19.37 10.72
N ASN A 95 -23.47 18.41 10.99
CA ASN A 95 -23.16 17.34 10.02
C ASN A 95 -24.30 16.31 9.98
N PRO A 96 -25.01 16.13 8.85
CA PRO A 96 -26.13 15.18 8.75
C PRO A 96 -25.71 13.73 8.91
N PHE A 97 -24.40 13.41 8.79
CA PHE A 97 -23.84 12.08 8.99
C PHE A 97 -23.25 11.89 10.39
N GLN A 98 -23.27 12.89 11.28
CA GLN A 98 -22.57 12.82 12.57
C GLN A 98 -23.00 11.63 13.42
N ASN A 99 -24.32 11.41 13.56
CA ASN A 99 -24.90 10.35 14.39
C ASN A 99 -25.00 9.00 13.68
N ILE A 100 -24.52 8.90 12.43
CA ILE A 100 -24.53 7.63 11.70
C ILE A 100 -23.41 6.74 12.21
N GLU A 101 -23.79 5.60 12.77
CA GLU A 101 -22.83 4.59 13.19
C GLU A 101 -22.18 3.91 11.99
N THR A 102 -20.85 3.77 12.08
CA THR A 102 -20.13 2.95 11.12
C THR A 102 -20.28 1.47 11.50
N PRO A 103 -20.44 0.56 10.51
CA PRO A 103 -20.55 -0.86 10.82
C PRO A 103 -19.29 -1.34 11.55
N LYS A 104 -19.50 -2.15 12.59
CA LYS A 104 -18.41 -2.81 13.31
C LYS A 104 -17.70 -3.79 12.36
N ILE A 105 -16.44 -3.51 12.08
CA ILE A 105 -15.60 -4.40 11.28
C ILE A 105 -14.96 -5.39 12.23
N GLY A 106 -15.33 -6.68 12.15
CA GLY A 106 -14.66 -7.71 12.92
C GLY A 106 -13.16 -7.74 12.60
N ASN A 107 -12.32 -7.77 13.63
CA ASN A 107 -10.86 -7.90 13.48
C ASN A 107 -10.56 -9.31 12.96
N LYS A 108 -10.43 -9.47 11.65
CA LYS A 108 -9.87 -10.68 11.08
C LYS A 108 -8.37 -10.68 11.37
N LEU A 109 -7.88 -11.75 11.97
CA LEU A 109 -6.44 -11.94 12.13
C LEU A 109 -5.78 -11.85 10.73
N PRO A 110 -4.73 -11.08 10.61
CA PRO A 110 -4.03 -10.95 9.34
C PRO A 110 -3.46 -12.30 8.91
N ILE A 111 -3.55 -12.59 7.61
CA ILE A 111 -3.01 -13.84 7.04
C ILE A 111 -1.49 -13.67 6.91
N THR A 112 -0.74 -14.61 7.47
CA THR A 112 0.71 -14.75 7.31
C THR A 112 1.05 -16.00 6.50
N LEU A 113 2.19 -15.96 5.82
CA LEU A 113 2.85 -17.10 5.18
C LEU A 113 3.94 -17.62 6.11
N THR A 114 4.08 -18.91 6.24
CA THR A 114 5.25 -19.53 6.86
C THR A 114 6.45 -19.45 5.91
N THR A 115 7.66 -19.63 6.42
CA THR A 115 8.88 -19.73 5.59
C THR A 115 8.76 -20.83 4.54
N LYS A 116 8.24 -22.00 4.91
CA LYS A 116 7.97 -23.12 3.98
C LYS A 116 6.99 -22.76 2.87
N GLU A 117 5.95 -21.97 3.17
CA GLU A 117 5.01 -21.50 2.13
C GLU A 117 5.67 -20.51 1.18
N ILE A 118 6.56 -19.65 1.68
CA ILE A 118 7.32 -18.70 0.84
C ILE A 118 8.27 -19.47 -0.07
N ASP A 119 8.98 -20.47 0.44
CA ASP A 119 9.83 -21.35 -0.36
C ASP A 119 9.04 -22.10 -1.43
N LYS A 120 7.85 -22.57 -1.08
CA LYS A 120 6.94 -23.21 -2.03
C LYS A 120 6.51 -22.27 -3.16
N ILE A 121 6.26 -20.99 -2.85
CA ILE A 121 5.96 -19.97 -3.86
C ILE A 121 7.15 -19.75 -4.79
N ILE A 122 8.35 -19.60 -4.24
CA ILE A 122 9.57 -19.40 -5.04
C ILE A 122 9.84 -20.64 -5.92
N ASN A 123 9.76 -21.84 -5.35
CA ASN A 123 9.98 -23.09 -6.07
C ASN A 123 8.89 -23.39 -7.12
N SER A 124 7.73 -22.76 -7.04
CA SER A 124 6.66 -22.85 -8.06
C SER A 124 6.92 -22.01 -9.30
N ILE A 125 7.97 -21.18 -9.29
CA ILE A 125 8.35 -20.36 -10.44
C ILE A 125 9.04 -21.27 -11.48
N ASP A 126 8.40 -21.36 -12.63
CA ASP A 126 8.93 -22.15 -13.74
C ASP A 126 10.27 -21.57 -14.22
N SER A 127 11.36 -22.34 -14.08
CA SER A 127 12.72 -21.96 -14.47
C SER A 127 12.84 -21.66 -15.97
N SER A 128 11.99 -22.25 -16.82
CA SER A 128 11.95 -22.00 -18.26
C SER A 128 11.23 -20.71 -18.63
N SER A 129 10.50 -20.10 -17.69
CA SER A 129 9.78 -18.86 -17.93
C SER A 129 10.72 -17.69 -18.17
N LYS A 130 10.43 -16.87 -19.18
CA LYS A 130 11.19 -15.66 -19.50
C LYS A 130 11.27 -14.66 -18.35
N ASN A 131 10.39 -14.76 -17.38
CA ASN A 131 10.27 -13.83 -16.23
C ASN A 131 10.66 -14.50 -14.90
N ASN A 132 11.23 -15.71 -14.93
CA ASN A 132 11.58 -16.44 -13.71
C ASN A 132 12.46 -15.61 -12.77
N LEU A 133 13.63 -15.13 -13.23
CA LEU A 133 14.58 -14.34 -12.42
C LEU A 133 13.92 -13.08 -11.83
N ARG A 134 13.15 -12.34 -12.65
CA ARG A 134 12.42 -11.17 -12.17
C ARG A 134 11.41 -11.54 -11.10
N ASN A 135 10.59 -12.55 -11.32
CA ASN A 135 9.52 -12.92 -10.41
C ASN A 135 10.07 -13.46 -9.09
N THR A 136 11.17 -14.23 -9.14
CA THR A 136 11.90 -14.69 -7.96
C THR A 136 12.43 -13.50 -7.15
N ALA A 137 13.12 -12.57 -7.79
CA ALA A 137 13.60 -11.36 -7.13
C ALA A 137 12.47 -10.52 -6.51
N ILE A 138 11.31 -10.40 -7.20
CA ILE A 138 10.14 -9.69 -6.67
C ILE A 138 9.62 -10.34 -5.38
N VAL A 139 9.42 -11.66 -5.37
CA VAL A 139 8.91 -12.40 -4.21
C VAL A 139 9.88 -12.26 -3.04
N GLU A 140 11.17 -12.46 -3.31
CA GLU A 140 12.19 -12.39 -2.27
C GLU A 140 12.32 -10.98 -1.68
N VAL A 141 12.34 -9.94 -2.51
CA VAL A 141 12.40 -8.54 -2.03
C VAL A 141 11.15 -8.16 -1.22
N LEU A 142 9.96 -8.61 -1.64
CA LEU A 142 8.74 -8.37 -0.86
C LEU A 142 8.83 -9.00 0.52
N TYR A 143 9.41 -10.18 0.63
CA TYR A 143 9.54 -10.88 1.90
C TYR A 143 10.74 -10.38 2.72
N SER A 144 11.93 -10.30 2.15
CA SER A 144 13.16 -9.94 2.88
C SER A 144 13.21 -8.49 3.34
N CYS A 145 12.55 -7.58 2.61
CA CYS A 145 12.56 -6.15 2.92
C CYS A 145 11.21 -5.63 3.42
N GLY A 146 10.16 -6.43 3.39
CA GLY A 146 8.82 -6.04 3.83
C GLY A 146 8.25 -4.82 3.10
N LEU A 147 8.58 -4.62 1.81
CA LEU A 147 8.18 -3.44 1.06
C LEU A 147 6.68 -3.36 0.80
N ARG A 148 6.15 -2.13 0.74
CA ARG A 148 4.83 -1.90 0.13
C ARG A 148 4.92 -2.12 -1.38
N VAL A 149 3.83 -2.59 -2.00
CA VAL A 149 3.82 -2.78 -3.47
C VAL A 149 4.16 -1.50 -4.23
N SER A 150 3.76 -0.33 -3.72
CA SER A 150 4.12 0.97 -4.31
C SER A 150 5.62 1.26 -4.24
N GLU A 151 6.27 0.88 -3.15
CA GLU A 151 7.71 1.02 -2.95
C GLU A 151 8.48 0.09 -3.88
N LEU A 152 8.03 -1.17 -4.01
CA LEU A 152 8.64 -2.16 -4.91
C LEU A 152 8.63 -1.70 -6.37
N ILE A 153 7.50 -1.20 -6.88
CA ILE A 153 7.39 -0.82 -8.29
C ILE A 153 8.13 0.47 -8.64
N THR A 154 8.45 1.30 -7.65
CA THR A 154 9.23 2.54 -7.82
C THR A 154 10.69 2.39 -7.45
N LEU A 155 11.13 1.21 -7.02
CA LEU A 155 12.52 0.94 -6.66
C LEU A 155 13.43 1.07 -7.88
N LYS A 156 14.55 1.75 -7.71
CA LYS A 156 15.52 2.04 -8.78
C LYS A 156 16.77 1.20 -8.63
N VAL A 157 17.49 1.02 -9.73
CA VAL A 157 18.82 0.39 -9.70
C VAL A 157 19.78 1.23 -8.88
N SER A 158 19.71 2.56 -9.00
CA SER A 158 20.53 3.51 -8.21
C SER A 158 20.20 3.54 -6.71
N ASP A 159 19.10 2.90 -6.29
CA ASP A 159 18.72 2.77 -4.87
C ASP A 159 19.32 1.53 -4.19
N LEU A 160 20.11 0.73 -4.89
CA LEU A 160 20.72 -0.51 -4.39
C LEU A 160 22.10 -0.25 -3.81
N PHE A 161 22.24 -0.27 -2.50
CA PHE A 161 23.49 -0.08 -1.76
C PHE A 161 23.96 -1.42 -1.18
N PHE A 162 24.33 -2.36 -2.05
CA PHE A 162 24.64 -3.75 -1.67
C PHE A 162 25.89 -3.91 -0.81
N LYS A 163 26.86 -3.01 -0.94
CA LYS A 163 28.04 -2.98 -0.06
C LYS A 163 27.66 -2.73 1.40
N GLU A 164 26.68 -1.86 1.61
CA GLU A 164 26.13 -1.52 2.93
C GLU A 164 24.99 -2.44 3.37
N SER A 165 24.63 -3.42 2.57
CA SER A 165 23.50 -4.34 2.80
C SER A 165 22.16 -3.64 3.00
N VAL A 166 21.91 -2.54 2.28
CA VAL A 166 20.66 -1.77 2.35
C VAL A 166 20.16 -1.37 0.96
N ILE A 167 18.86 -1.10 0.88
CA ILE A 167 18.23 -0.45 -0.25
C ILE A 167 17.56 0.85 0.22
N LYS A 168 17.55 1.87 -0.63
CA LYS A 168 16.84 3.12 -0.37
C LYS A 168 15.42 3.01 -0.90
N VAL A 169 14.44 3.34 -0.10
CA VAL A 169 13.02 3.19 -0.43
C VAL A 169 12.30 4.51 -0.21
N THR A 170 11.57 4.96 -1.24
CA THR A 170 10.73 6.16 -1.16
C THR A 170 9.30 5.76 -0.79
N GLY A 171 8.84 6.22 0.37
CA GLY A 171 7.52 5.93 0.93
C GLY A 171 6.47 7.01 0.66
N LYS A 172 5.41 6.99 1.46
CA LYS A 172 4.32 7.99 1.41
C LYS A 172 4.88 9.39 1.71
N GLY A 173 4.42 10.40 0.97
CA GLY A 173 4.88 11.78 1.14
C GLY A 173 6.32 12.01 0.66
N ASN A 174 6.83 11.15 -0.23
CA ASN A 174 8.21 11.22 -0.77
C ASN A 174 9.30 11.10 0.30
N LYS A 175 8.97 10.51 1.46
CA LYS A 175 9.95 10.27 2.52
C LYS A 175 10.82 9.07 2.17
N GLU A 176 12.14 9.25 2.24
CA GLU A 176 13.12 8.20 1.99
C GLU A 176 13.52 7.50 3.30
N ARG A 177 13.76 6.19 3.20
CA ARG A 177 14.37 5.40 4.27
C ARG A 177 15.27 4.32 3.71
N PHE A 178 16.24 3.89 4.49
CA PHE A 178 17.02 2.70 4.20
C PHE A 178 16.36 1.47 4.82
N VAL A 179 16.29 0.39 4.03
CA VAL A 179 15.78 -0.90 4.46
C VAL A 179 16.88 -1.93 4.26
N PRO A 180 17.22 -2.71 5.29
CA PRO A 180 18.18 -3.81 5.15
C PRO A 180 17.69 -4.83 4.13
N ILE A 181 18.62 -5.47 3.45
CA ILE A 181 18.35 -6.52 2.45
C ILE A 181 19.16 -7.77 2.75
N SER A 182 18.54 -8.96 2.65
CA SER A 182 19.21 -10.25 2.83
C SER A 182 20.18 -10.54 1.69
N ASN A 183 21.16 -11.42 1.95
CA ASN A 183 22.10 -11.86 0.91
C ASN A 183 21.39 -12.58 -0.23
N GLU A 184 20.37 -13.39 0.07
CA GLU A 184 19.59 -14.07 -0.97
C GLU A 184 18.85 -13.07 -1.87
N ALA A 185 18.20 -12.07 -1.29
CA ALA A 185 17.52 -11.05 -2.09
C ALA A 185 18.49 -10.27 -2.99
N LYS A 186 19.72 -9.98 -2.50
CA LYS A 186 20.78 -9.37 -3.31
C LYS A 186 21.13 -10.27 -4.50
N ASN A 187 21.41 -11.56 -4.25
CA ASN A 187 21.78 -12.51 -5.28
C ASN A 187 20.68 -12.63 -6.36
N TYR A 188 19.41 -12.70 -5.97
CA TYR A 188 18.31 -12.74 -6.92
C TYR A 188 18.15 -11.46 -7.73
N ILE A 189 18.39 -10.30 -7.13
CA ILE A 189 18.37 -9.02 -7.85
C ILE A 189 19.55 -8.94 -8.83
N ASP A 190 20.76 -9.32 -8.41
CA ASP A 190 21.95 -9.29 -9.26
C ASP A 190 21.79 -10.23 -10.46
N ASN A 191 21.32 -11.45 -10.25
CA ASN A 191 21.03 -12.40 -11.33
C ASN A 191 19.98 -11.84 -12.29
N TYR A 192 18.91 -11.24 -11.76
CA TYR A 192 17.90 -10.60 -12.61
C TYR A 192 18.47 -9.43 -13.42
N ILE A 193 19.31 -8.57 -12.82
CA ILE A 193 19.92 -7.43 -13.51
C ILE A 193 20.85 -7.92 -14.61
N ILE A 194 21.76 -8.82 -14.28
CA ILE A 194 22.84 -9.26 -15.18
C ILE A 194 22.28 -10.09 -16.34
N GLU A 195 21.50 -11.13 -16.03
CA GLU A 195 21.08 -12.11 -17.02
C GLU A 195 19.84 -11.70 -17.81
N LYS A 196 19.02 -10.81 -17.24
CA LYS A 196 17.73 -10.48 -17.86
C LYS A 196 17.53 -9.01 -18.13
N ARG A 197 17.61 -8.14 -17.11
CA ARG A 197 17.23 -6.73 -17.22
C ARG A 197 18.12 -5.98 -18.21
N ASN A 198 19.44 -6.21 -18.15
CA ASN A 198 20.41 -5.52 -19.00
C ASN A 198 20.31 -5.92 -20.49
N SER A 199 19.77 -7.09 -20.80
CA SER A 199 19.52 -7.53 -22.17
C SER A 199 18.21 -7.02 -22.76
N GLN A 200 17.35 -6.37 -21.96
CA GLN A 200 16.05 -5.88 -22.43
C GLN A 200 16.14 -4.46 -22.99
N LYS A 201 15.35 -4.18 -24.04
CA LYS A 201 15.15 -2.81 -24.52
C LYS A 201 14.27 -2.05 -23.53
N ILE A 202 14.88 -1.15 -22.76
CA ILE A 202 14.19 -0.35 -21.75
C ILE A 202 13.59 0.89 -22.40
N LYS A 203 12.35 1.23 -22.07
CA LYS A 203 11.67 2.43 -22.57
C LYS A 203 12.20 3.69 -21.86
N LYS A 204 12.20 4.81 -22.62
CA LYS A 204 12.56 6.13 -22.11
C LYS A 204 11.75 6.45 -20.84
N GLY A 205 12.47 6.89 -19.80
CA GLY A 205 11.92 7.20 -18.48
C GLY A 205 11.85 6.01 -17.51
N HIS A 206 12.31 4.81 -17.94
CA HIS A 206 12.37 3.62 -17.09
C HIS A 206 13.78 3.05 -16.95
N GLU A 207 14.80 3.78 -17.39
CA GLU A 207 16.20 3.33 -17.44
C GLU A 207 16.70 2.91 -16.05
N ASP A 208 16.30 3.67 -15.02
CA ASP A 208 16.69 3.39 -13.64
C ASP A 208 15.66 2.55 -12.86
N THR A 209 14.51 2.21 -13.45
CA THR A 209 13.50 1.35 -12.78
C THR A 209 14.02 -0.06 -12.62
N LEU A 210 14.04 -0.62 -11.40
CA LEU A 210 14.57 -1.96 -11.16
C LEU A 210 13.72 -3.03 -11.85
N PHE A 211 12.43 -3.10 -11.54
CA PHE A 211 11.55 -4.16 -12.06
C PHE A 211 10.77 -3.68 -13.27
N ILE A 212 11.09 -4.25 -14.44
CA ILE A 212 10.47 -3.90 -15.72
C ILE A 212 9.67 -5.07 -16.29
N ASN A 213 8.67 -4.73 -17.10
CA ASN A 213 7.89 -5.71 -17.85
C ASN A 213 8.58 -6.04 -19.20
N GLU A 214 8.05 -7.01 -19.94
CA GLU A 214 8.60 -7.42 -21.25
C GLU A 214 8.63 -6.30 -22.29
N ARG A 215 7.82 -5.24 -22.11
CA ARG A 215 7.79 -4.08 -23.00
C ARG A 215 8.80 -2.99 -22.58
N GLY A 216 9.64 -3.25 -21.58
CA GLY A 216 10.65 -2.32 -21.07
C GLY A 216 10.11 -1.17 -20.21
N SER A 217 8.87 -1.22 -19.74
CA SER A 217 8.31 -0.24 -18.80
C SER A 217 8.26 -0.80 -17.39
N GLY A 218 8.23 0.06 -16.37
CA GLY A 218 8.04 -0.36 -14.99
C GLY A 218 6.79 -1.21 -14.79
N LEU A 219 6.83 -2.09 -13.78
CA LEU A 219 5.66 -2.88 -13.39
C LEU A 219 4.61 -2.01 -12.69
N THR A 220 3.33 -2.38 -12.84
CA THR A 220 2.23 -1.76 -12.12
C THR A 220 1.84 -2.57 -10.88
N ARG A 221 1.12 -1.96 -9.93
CA ARG A 221 0.57 -2.66 -8.76
C ARG A 221 -0.30 -3.86 -9.14
N VAL A 222 -1.08 -3.71 -10.21
CA VAL A 222 -1.95 -4.77 -10.74
C VAL A 222 -1.11 -5.94 -11.25
N MET A 223 -0.03 -5.67 -11.99
CA MET A 223 0.87 -6.71 -12.49
C MET A 223 1.51 -7.50 -11.34
N ILE A 224 1.99 -6.84 -10.29
CA ILE A 224 2.53 -7.51 -9.10
C ILE A 224 1.48 -8.40 -8.45
N TYR A 225 0.25 -7.89 -8.29
CA TYR A 225 -0.85 -8.69 -7.74
C TYR A 225 -1.15 -9.94 -8.59
N LEU A 226 -1.17 -9.80 -9.91
CA LEU A 226 -1.40 -10.92 -10.83
C LEU A 226 -0.27 -11.95 -10.76
N ILE A 227 1.00 -11.52 -10.71
CA ILE A 227 2.17 -12.39 -10.55
C ILE A 227 2.03 -13.20 -9.25
N ILE A 228 1.80 -12.54 -8.12
CA ILE A 228 1.66 -13.22 -6.82
C ILE A 228 0.48 -14.19 -6.81
N ASN A 229 -0.65 -13.80 -7.41
CA ASN A 229 -1.84 -14.66 -7.44
C ASN A 229 -1.63 -15.91 -8.32
N ASP A 230 -0.93 -15.77 -9.45
CA ASP A 230 -0.54 -16.91 -10.30
C ASP A 230 0.39 -17.87 -9.55
N LEU A 231 1.43 -17.33 -8.91
CA LEU A 231 2.38 -18.12 -8.11
C LEU A 231 1.69 -18.82 -6.92
N ASN A 232 0.75 -18.13 -6.28
CA ASN A 232 -0.04 -18.72 -5.19
C ASN A 232 -0.83 -19.95 -5.64
N LYS A 233 -1.45 -19.87 -6.83
CA LYS A 233 -2.17 -20.99 -7.43
C LYS A 233 -1.24 -22.14 -7.77
N LYS A 234 -0.09 -21.85 -8.40
CA LYS A 234 0.92 -22.87 -8.75
C LYS A 234 1.51 -23.55 -7.52
N ALA A 235 1.72 -22.81 -6.44
CA ALA A 235 2.19 -23.36 -5.17
C ALA A 235 1.11 -24.12 -4.37
N ASP A 236 -0.15 -24.16 -4.85
CA ASP A 236 -1.31 -24.75 -4.17
C ASP A 236 -1.47 -24.28 -2.73
N ILE A 237 -1.30 -22.99 -2.48
CA ILE A 237 -1.52 -22.41 -1.15
C ILE A 237 -2.96 -21.95 -1.05
N LYS A 238 -3.71 -22.53 -0.07
CA LYS A 238 -5.15 -22.26 0.11
C LYS A 238 -5.47 -20.86 0.66
N LYS A 239 -4.46 -20.15 1.15
CA LYS A 239 -4.62 -18.78 1.67
C LYS A 239 -4.78 -17.77 0.52
N LYS A 240 -5.64 -16.78 0.71
CA LYS A 240 -5.70 -15.63 -0.22
C LYS A 240 -4.57 -14.66 0.12
N ILE A 241 -3.55 -14.63 -0.72
CA ILE A 241 -2.35 -13.82 -0.50
C ILE A 241 -2.23 -12.65 -1.49
N GLY A 242 -1.43 -11.67 -1.11
CA GLY A 242 -1.05 -10.53 -1.93
C GLY A 242 0.23 -9.87 -1.40
N PRO A 243 0.72 -8.78 -1.98
CA PRO A 243 1.95 -8.12 -1.53
C PRO A 243 1.95 -7.75 -0.03
N HIS A 244 0.81 -7.36 0.51
CA HIS A 244 0.69 -7.05 1.93
C HIS A 244 0.87 -8.27 2.84
N THR A 245 0.56 -9.46 2.34
CA THR A 245 0.77 -10.71 3.09
C THR A 245 2.25 -10.97 3.33
N PHE A 246 3.11 -10.75 2.32
CA PHE A 246 4.57 -10.87 2.48
C PHE A 246 5.12 -9.90 3.51
N ARG A 247 4.71 -8.63 3.43
CA ARG A 247 5.11 -7.61 4.40
C ARG A 247 4.67 -7.94 5.82
N HIS A 248 3.46 -8.51 5.96
CA HIS A 248 2.95 -8.92 7.27
C HIS A 248 3.72 -10.12 7.79
N SER A 249 4.02 -11.11 6.93
CA SER A 249 4.86 -12.27 7.29
C SER A 249 6.28 -11.84 7.68
N PHE A 250 6.89 -10.89 6.96
CA PHE A 250 8.17 -10.28 7.34
C PHE A 250 8.13 -9.75 8.78
N ALA A 251 7.14 -8.90 9.08
CA ALA A 251 7.02 -8.31 10.41
C ALA A 251 6.79 -9.36 11.50
N THR A 252 5.93 -10.33 11.25
CA THR A 252 5.61 -11.42 12.19
C THR A 252 6.83 -12.30 12.46
N HIS A 253 7.54 -12.73 11.42
CA HIS A 253 8.71 -13.59 11.59
C HIS A 253 9.86 -12.88 12.32
N LEU A 254 10.08 -11.59 12.06
CA LEU A 254 11.08 -10.83 12.81
C LEU A 254 10.69 -10.74 14.30
N LEU A 255 9.42 -10.48 14.58
CA LEU A 255 8.93 -10.38 15.96
C LEU A 255 9.02 -11.72 16.69
N GLU A 256 8.60 -12.81 16.05
CA GLU A 256 8.68 -14.18 16.58
C GLU A 256 10.11 -14.61 16.85
N ASN A 257 11.06 -14.16 16.04
CA ASN A 257 12.49 -14.43 16.22
C ASN A 257 13.17 -13.48 17.23
N GLY A 258 12.44 -12.53 17.82
CA GLY A 258 12.91 -11.69 18.92
C GLY A 258 13.41 -10.29 18.52
N ALA A 259 13.15 -9.84 17.28
CA ALA A 259 13.43 -8.44 16.94
C ALA A 259 12.46 -7.50 17.68
N ASP A 260 12.96 -6.35 18.11
CA ASP A 260 12.14 -5.38 18.81
C ASP A 260 11.14 -4.68 17.87
N LEU A 261 9.98 -4.30 18.42
CA LEU A 261 8.89 -3.72 17.67
C LEU A 261 9.26 -2.36 17.04
N ILE A 262 10.09 -1.55 17.69
CA ILE A 262 10.50 -0.23 17.22
C ILE A 262 11.38 -0.40 15.96
N THR A 263 12.31 -1.34 16.01
CA THR A 263 13.15 -1.68 14.84
C THR A 263 12.31 -2.14 13.67
N ILE A 264 11.32 -3.02 13.90
CA ILE A 264 10.40 -3.48 12.84
C ILE A 264 9.59 -2.31 12.28
N GLN A 265 9.06 -1.43 13.12
CA GLN A 265 8.30 -0.25 12.69
C GLN A 265 9.14 0.71 11.86
N ASN A 266 10.40 0.93 12.23
CA ASN A 266 11.35 1.74 11.47
C ASN A 266 11.62 1.15 10.08
N MET A 267 11.88 -0.15 10.00
CA MET A 267 12.06 -0.85 8.71
C MET A 267 10.82 -0.71 7.82
N LEU A 268 9.65 -0.84 8.41
CA LEU A 268 8.39 -0.74 7.69
C LEU A 268 7.98 0.70 7.34
N GLY A 269 8.52 1.73 7.97
CA GLY A 269 8.16 3.13 7.76
C GLY A 269 6.72 3.41 8.18
N HIS A 270 6.38 3.13 9.46
CA HIS A 270 5.11 3.52 10.06
C HIS A 270 5.21 4.96 10.59
N GLU A 271 4.26 5.82 10.22
CA GLU A 271 4.28 7.28 10.44
C GLU A 271 4.13 7.72 11.92
N ASN A 272 3.88 6.82 12.86
CA ASN A 272 3.48 7.19 14.23
C ASN A 272 4.63 7.29 15.26
N ILE A 273 5.90 7.40 14.87
CA ILE A 273 6.97 7.70 15.82
C ILE A 273 7.86 8.83 15.30
N VAL A 274 7.75 9.94 16.01
CA VAL A 274 8.62 11.11 16.18
C VAL A 274 9.98 11.09 15.46
N THR A 275 10.14 12.09 14.58
CA THR A 275 11.40 12.70 14.10
C THR A 275 12.43 11.82 13.39
N THR A 276 12.33 11.84 12.07
CA THR A 276 13.21 11.17 11.11
C THR A 276 14.66 11.67 11.13
N GLU A 277 14.95 12.86 11.61
CA GLU A 277 16.29 13.47 11.56
C GLU A 277 17.29 12.89 12.56
N ARG A 278 16.84 12.42 13.72
CA ARG A 278 17.72 11.82 14.73
C ARG A 278 18.20 10.40 14.40
N TYR A 279 17.54 9.71 13.46
CA TYR A 279 17.77 8.29 13.18
C TYR A 279 18.60 8.02 11.91
N LEU A 280 18.92 9.04 11.11
CA LEU A 280 19.67 8.86 9.87
C LEU A 280 21.12 8.36 10.08
N HIS A 281 21.74 8.59 11.23
CA HIS A 281 23.14 8.24 11.47
C HIS A 281 23.39 7.06 12.43
N VAL A 282 22.47 6.76 13.34
CA VAL A 282 22.70 5.73 14.38
C VAL A 282 22.26 4.33 13.94
N ASN A 283 21.45 4.17 12.91
CA ASN A 283 20.63 2.97 12.77
C ASN A 283 20.86 2.04 11.59
N LYS A 284 21.67 2.39 10.57
CA LYS A 284 21.90 1.43 9.47
C LYS A 284 22.53 0.13 9.99
N LYS A 285 23.54 0.24 10.83
CA LYS A 285 24.24 -0.93 11.39
C LYS A 285 23.30 -1.79 12.22
N HIS A 286 22.55 -1.19 13.13
CA HIS A 286 21.56 -1.89 13.96
C HIS A 286 20.44 -2.55 13.15
N LEU A 287 19.94 -1.88 12.10
CA LEU A 287 18.91 -2.45 11.21
C LEU A 287 19.46 -3.66 10.45
N VAL A 288 20.70 -3.58 9.93
CA VAL A 288 21.37 -4.69 9.25
C VAL A 288 21.62 -5.85 10.21
N GLU A 289 22.13 -5.57 11.43
CA GLU A 289 22.32 -6.59 12.47
C GLU A 289 21.02 -7.29 12.84
N SER A 290 19.91 -6.55 12.94
CA SER A 290 18.59 -7.11 13.23
C SER A 290 18.09 -8.03 12.11
N ILE A 291 18.26 -7.67 10.84
CA ILE A 291 17.93 -8.56 9.73
C ILE A 291 18.85 -9.77 9.71
N THR A 292 20.16 -9.57 9.90
CA THR A 292 21.12 -10.67 9.90
C THR A 292 20.81 -11.68 11.03
N LYS A 293 20.42 -11.21 12.21
CA LYS A 293 20.17 -12.05 13.38
C LYS A 293 18.78 -12.70 13.40
N PHE A 294 17.76 -11.98 12.94
CA PHE A 294 16.36 -12.35 13.19
C PHE A 294 15.57 -12.71 11.93
N HIS A 295 16.05 -12.36 10.71
CA HIS A 295 15.33 -12.71 9.51
C HIS A 295 15.66 -14.14 9.07
N PRO A 296 14.64 -15.00 8.76
CA PRO A 296 14.87 -16.41 8.41
C PRO A 296 15.82 -16.64 7.23
N ARG A 297 15.87 -15.70 6.27
CA ARG A 297 16.75 -15.79 5.09
C ARG A 297 18.24 -15.60 5.37
N ASN A 298 18.64 -15.21 6.56
CA ASN A 298 20.06 -15.06 6.93
C ASN A 298 20.55 -16.15 7.88
N ASN A 299 19.66 -17.03 8.32
CA ASN A 299 19.95 -18.14 9.23
C ASN A 299 19.86 -19.53 8.56
N MET A 300 19.86 -19.57 7.21
CA MET A 300 19.90 -20.82 6.42
C MET A 300 21.30 -21.11 5.93
#